data_3e58582ffe1fe517f9386eca413d5eaf
#
_entry.id   3e58582ffe1fe517f9386eca413d5eaf
#
_cell.length_a   1.000
_cell.length_b   1.000
_cell.length_c   1.000
_cell.angle_alpha   90.00
_cell.angle_beta   90.00
_cell.angle_gamma   90.00
#
_symmetry.space_group_name_H-M   'P 1'
#
loop_
_entity.id
_entity.type
_entity.pdbx_description
1 polymer ?
#
loop_
_entity_poly.entity_id
_entity_poly.type
_entity_poly.pdbx_seq_one_letter_code
_entity_poly.pdbx_strand_id
1 'polypeptide(L)'
;FRVTAGAPMAAWGAGVDIQDALRTRRLERTIGELQVTNQQMDALNLKLRAQRHDFLNHLQVVYSLLEMQEYGEATAYLERVYDEHRSVSSVLRTKMTAFNALLQVKSAACEERGIALDMDIRSTLEGLPVPPWELCCIIGNLMDNAMDAVEDVPGGRIRLAVTEDLRGFAFVISNNGAPIPEELRERLFEPGVSTKGDGHGLGLSIVRSTLAEFGGTISLETGPETVFTVTVPRESAGMPKPAPDGR
;
A
#
# COMPACT_ATOMS: atom_id res chain seq x y z
N PHE A 1 -63.55 -3.74 -52.74
CA PHE A 1 -62.47 -4.27 -51.87
C PHE A 1 -61.42 -3.17 -51.62
N ARG A 2 -61.53 -2.53 -50.46
CA ARG A 2 -60.44 -1.62 -49.98
C ARG A 2 -59.66 -2.37 -48.95
N VAL A 3 -58.44 -2.73 -49.30
CA VAL A 3 -57.50 -3.38 -48.41
C VAL A 3 -56.88 -2.28 -47.52
N THR A 4 -57.15 -2.35 -46.24
CA THR A 4 -56.56 -1.50 -45.17
C THR A 4 -55.16 -2.02 -44.86
N ALA A 5 -54.12 -1.60 -45.59
CA ALA A 5 -52.71 -1.96 -45.40
C ALA A 5 -51.95 -0.91 -44.56
N GLY A 6 -52.62 -0.06 -43.79
CA GLY A 6 -51.95 1.03 -43.07
C GLY A 6 -51.58 0.80 -41.59
N ALA A 7 -52.13 -0.23 -40.95
CA ALA A 7 -51.92 -0.45 -39.53
C ALA A 7 -50.56 -1.01 -39.08
N PRO A 8 -49.87 -1.90 -39.82
CA PRO A 8 -48.60 -2.46 -39.33
C PRO A 8 -47.41 -1.50 -39.40
N MET A 9 -47.37 -0.56 -40.35
CA MET A 9 -46.27 0.39 -40.50
C MET A 9 -46.26 1.47 -39.40
N ALA A 10 -47.40 1.91 -38.93
CA ALA A 10 -47.52 2.89 -37.86
C ALA A 10 -47.08 2.29 -36.48
N ALA A 11 -47.38 1.03 -36.25
CA ALA A 11 -46.97 0.33 -35.04
C ALA A 11 -45.45 0.04 -35.00
N TRP A 12 -44.83 -0.16 -36.16
CA TRP A 12 -43.37 -0.37 -36.29
C TRP A 12 -42.60 0.94 -36.06
N GLY A 13 -43.05 2.06 -36.60
CA GLY A 13 -42.48 3.38 -36.39
C GLY A 13 -42.52 3.81 -34.92
N ALA A 14 -43.65 3.62 -34.24
CA ALA A 14 -43.76 3.93 -32.82
C ALA A 14 -42.85 3.07 -31.88
N GLY A 15 -42.58 1.81 -32.28
CA GLY A 15 -41.68 0.93 -31.55
C GLY A 15 -40.21 1.35 -31.66
N VAL A 16 -39.79 1.83 -32.83
CA VAL A 16 -38.44 2.35 -33.06
C VAL A 16 -38.22 3.66 -32.30
N ASP A 17 -39.17 4.57 -32.33
CA ASP A 17 -39.10 5.85 -31.61
C ASP A 17 -38.99 5.66 -30.08
N ILE A 18 -39.71 4.67 -29.55
CA ILE A 18 -39.65 4.35 -28.11
C ILE A 18 -38.26 3.77 -27.73
N GLN A 19 -37.71 2.88 -28.58
CA GLN A 19 -36.39 2.31 -28.32
C GLN A 19 -35.28 3.36 -28.39
N ASP A 20 -35.34 4.28 -29.32
CA ASP A 20 -34.39 5.37 -29.46
C ASP A 20 -34.49 6.36 -28.30
N ALA A 21 -35.71 6.67 -27.85
CA ALA A 21 -35.91 7.50 -26.64
C ALA A 21 -35.38 6.83 -25.36
N LEU A 22 -35.54 5.52 -25.23
CA LEU A 22 -34.98 4.76 -24.08
C LEU A 22 -33.44 4.68 -24.16
N ARG A 23 -32.87 4.53 -25.34
CA ARG A 23 -31.42 4.58 -25.57
C ARG A 23 -30.84 5.95 -25.21
N THR A 24 -31.45 7.00 -25.69
CA THR A 24 -31.03 8.40 -25.41
C THR A 24 -31.05 8.68 -23.91
N ARG A 25 -32.13 8.30 -23.21
CA ARG A 25 -32.21 8.45 -21.74
C ARG A 25 -31.18 7.62 -20.98
N ARG A 26 -30.83 6.43 -21.48
CA ARG A 26 -29.74 5.64 -20.87
C ARG A 26 -28.39 6.31 -21.07
N LEU A 27 -28.12 6.79 -22.27
CA LEU A 27 -26.85 7.50 -22.57
C LEU A 27 -26.74 8.78 -21.72
N GLU A 28 -27.81 9.57 -21.62
CA GLU A 28 -27.82 10.78 -20.77
C GLU A 28 -27.55 10.46 -19.30
N ARG A 29 -28.13 9.37 -18.75
CA ARG A 29 -27.84 8.90 -17.41
C ARG A 29 -26.38 8.50 -17.24
N THR A 30 -25.85 7.69 -18.14
CA THR A 30 -24.46 7.23 -18.10
C THR A 30 -23.48 8.40 -18.23
N ILE A 31 -23.78 9.38 -19.07
CA ILE A 31 -22.98 10.61 -19.18
C ILE A 31 -23.03 11.40 -17.88
N GLY A 32 -24.21 11.55 -17.27
CA GLY A 32 -24.36 12.22 -15.98
C GLY A 32 -23.57 11.53 -14.85
N GLU A 33 -23.63 10.20 -14.77
CA GLU A 33 -22.88 9.41 -13.79
C GLU A 33 -21.37 9.54 -14.02
N LEU A 34 -20.90 9.48 -15.27
CA LEU A 34 -19.50 9.68 -15.62
C LEU A 34 -19.02 11.10 -15.29
N GLN A 35 -19.84 12.12 -15.52
CA GLN A 35 -19.50 13.50 -15.17
C GLN A 35 -19.35 13.68 -13.67
N VAL A 36 -20.26 13.12 -12.87
CA VAL A 36 -20.18 13.15 -11.40
C VAL A 36 -18.93 12.42 -10.92
N THR A 37 -18.65 11.24 -11.45
CA THR A 37 -17.44 10.44 -11.10
C THR A 37 -16.16 11.22 -11.45
N ASN A 38 -16.11 11.86 -12.61
CA ASN A 38 -14.95 12.65 -13.03
C ASN A 38 -14.74 13.87 -12.12
N GLN A 39 -15.80 14.56 -11.74
CA GLN A 39 -15.72 15.67 -10.77
C GLN A 39 -15.23 15.20 -9.39
N GLN A 40 -15.68 14.04 -8.93
CA GLN A 40 -15.19 13.44 -7.67
C GLN A 40 -13.71 13.06 -7.77
N MET A 41 -13.28 12.51 -8.89
CA MET A 41 -11.85 12.21 -9.15
C MET A 41 -10.99 13.47 -9.16
N ASP A 42 -11.45 14.55 -9.79
CA ASP A 42 -10.74 15.83 -9.81
C ASP A 42 -10.63 16.44 -8.42
N ALA A 43 -11.70 16.40 -7.63
CA ALA A 43 -11.71 16.85 -6.24
C ALA A 43 -10.76 16.02 -5.35
N LEU A 44 -10.74 14.70 -5.53
CA LEU A 44 -9.82 13.80 -4.83
C LEU A 44 -8.36 14.08 -5.20
N ASN A 45 -8.08 14.25 -6.49
CA ASN A 45 -6.74 14.60 -6.98
C ASN A 45 -6.25 15.93 -6.41
N LEU A 46 -7.13 16.93 -6.31
CA LEU A 46 -6.79 18.21 -5.71
C LEU A 46 -6.47 18.05 -4.22
N LYS A 47 -7.28 17.28 -3.49
CA LYS A 47 -7.05 16.97 -2.07
C LYS A 47 -5.73 16.23 -1.85
N LEU A 48 -5.43 15.23 -2.68
CA LEU A 48 -4.16 14.49 -2.61
C LEU A 48 -2.94 15.39 -2.90
N ARG A 49 -3.07 16.32 -3.85
CA ARG A 49 -2.00 17.30 -4.13
C ARG A 49 -1.77 18.24 -2.95
N ALA A 50 -2.84 18.72 -2.32
CA ALA A 50 -2.75 19.56 -1.13
C ALA A 50 -2.08 18.79 0.03
N GLN A 51 -2.53 17.57 0.33
CA GLN A 51 -1.93 16.73 1.37
C GLN A 51 -0.45 16.44 1.11
N ARG A 52 -0.08 16.14 -0.14
CA ARG A 52 1.32 15.93 -0.49
C ARG A 52 2.15 17.20 -0.29
N HIS A 53 1.62 18.36 -0.66
CA HIS A 53 2.30 19.65 -0.46
C HIS A 53 2.51 19.92 1.02
N ASP A 54 1.48 19.73 1.85
CA ASP A 54 1.59 19.95 3.30
C ASP A 54 2.59 18.98 3.95
N PHE A 55 2.59 17.71 3.52
CA PHE A 55 3.58 16.74 3.96
C PHE A 55 5.02 17.15 3.61
N LEU A 56 5.24 17.62 2.38
CA LEU A 56 6.57 18.10 1.95
C LEU A 56 7.01 19.33 2.75
N ASN A 57 6.09 20.23 3.10
CA ASN A 57 6.39 21.40 3.95
C ASN A 57 6.83 20.94 5.35
N HIS A 58 6.13 19.97 5.95
CA HIS A 58 6.54 19.41 7.25
C HIS A 58 7.92 18.76 7.18
N LEU A 59 8.20 17.98 6.13
CA LEU A 59 9.52 17.38 5.93
C LEU A 59 10.62 18.44 5.77
N GLN A 60 10.34 19.53 5.06
CA GLN A 60 11.32 20.62 4.85
C GLN A 60 11.67 21.33 6.17
N VAL A 61 10.67 21.54 7.04
CA VAL A 61 10.91 22.12 8.37
C VAL A 61 11.80 21.18 9.20
N VAL A 62 11.46 19.88 9.24
CA VAL A 62 12.27 18.88 9.96
C VAL A 62 13.69 18.82 9.42
N TYR A 63 13.85 18.81 8.09
CA TYR A 63 15.16 18.79 7.45
C TYR A 63 16.00 20.02 7.84
N SER A 64 15.40 21.21 7.80
CA SER A 64 16.08 22.45 8.20
C SER A 64 16.54 22.44 9.66
N LEU A 65 15.68 21.92 10.58
CA LEU A 65 16.03 21.80 11.99
C LEU A 65 17.21 20.80 12.20
N LEU A 66 17.22 19.70 11.45
CA LEU A 66 18.32 18.73 11.48
C LEU A 66 19.63 19.30 10.93
N GLU A 67 19.59 20.10 9.86
CA GLU A 67 20.77 20.80 9.33
C GLU A 67 21.35 21.82 10.34
N MET A 68 20.46 22.48 11.10
CA MET A 68 20.85 23.40 12.17
C MET A 68 21.29 22.66 13.43
N GLN A 69 21.28 21.32 13.45
CA GLN A 69 21.58 20.47 14.60
C GLN A 69 20.64 20.69 15.82
N GLU A 70 19.49 21.28 15.59
CA GLU A 70 18.43 21.51 16.58
C GLU A 70 17.54 20.25 16.74
N TYR A 71 18.16 19.14 17.18
CA TYR A 71 17.48 17.83 17.26
C TYR A 71 16.28 17.84 18.21
N GLY A 72 16.34 18.61 19.30
CA GLY A 72 15.24 18.77 20.26
C GLY A 72 14.02 19.44 19.62
N GLU A 73 14.23 20.51 18.86
CA GLU A 73 13.16 21.20 18.13
C GLU A 73 12.61 20.36 17.00
N ALA A 74 13.45 19.62 16.28
CA ALA A 74 13.00 18.67 15.26
C ALA A 74 12.09 17.59 15.85
N THR A 75 12.46 17.04 17.00
CA THR A 75 11.66 16.05 17.73
C THR A 75 10.34 16.64 18.20
N ALA A 76 10.37 17.80 18.85
CA ALA A 76 9.16 18.49 19.31
C ALA A 76 8.23 18.91 18.16
N TYR A 77 8.78 19.24 16.98
CA TYR A 77 7.99 19.52 15.80
C TYR A 77 7.29 18.26 15.27
N LEU A 78 8.03 17.14 15.17
CA LEU A 78 7.46 15.85 14.77
C LEU A 78 6.39 15.38 15.75
N GLU A 79 6.60 15.51 17.05
CA GLU A 79 5.59 15.18 18.08
C GLU A 79 4.31 16.00 17.93
N ARG A 80 4.40 17.26 17.54
CA ARG A 80 3.23 18.10 17.25
C ARG A 80 2.48 17.72 15.97
N VAL A 81 3.20 17.22 14.96
CA VAL A 81 2.61 16.81 13.68
C VAL A 81 1.99 15.41 13.76
N TYR A 82 2.57 14.54 14.56
CA TYR A 82 2.13 13.16 14.79
C TYR A 82 1.64 12.98 16.23
N ASP A 83 0.61 13.64 16.61
CA ASP A 83 0.01 13.58 17.92
C ASP A 83 0.12 12.20 18.60
N GLU A 84 0.98 12.19 19.66
CA GLU A 84 1.04 11.30 20.81
C GLU A 84 1.37 9.80 20.68
N HIS A 85 2.23 9.45 21.61
CA HIS A 85 2.56 8.19 22.28
C HIS A 85 3.75 7.38 21.77
N ARG A 86 4.85 7.56 22.49
CA ARG A 86 6.04 6.69 22.44
C ARG A 86 6.30 6.06 23.77
N SER A 87 6.38 4.73 23.79
CA SER A 87 7.23 4.02 24.72
C SER A 87 8.35 3.33 23.93
N VAL A 88 9.59 3.51 24.37
CA VAL A 88 10.80 3.02 23.72
C VAL A 88 11.23 1.74 24.40
N SER A 89 11.27 0.63 23.67
CA SER A 89 11.96 -0.59 24.08
C SER A 89 13.14 -0.88 23.17
N SER A 90 14.29 -1.12 23.79
CA SER A 90 15.58 -1.33 23.17
C SER A 90 15.77 -2.79 22.74
N VAL A 91 16.38 -3.00 21.61
CA VAL A 91 17.27 -4.04 21.09
C VAL A 91 16.93 -4.40 19.66
N LEU A 92 17.31 -3.55 18.73
CA LEU A 92 17.32 -3.91 17.31
C LEU A 92 18.76 -3.90 16.79
N ARG A 93 19.17 -4.99 16.17
CA ARG A 93 20.58 -5.32 15.90
C ARG A 93 21.04 -5.07 14.48
N THR A 94 20.23 -4.40 13.62
CA THR A 94 20.68 -4.15 12.25
C THR A 94 21.58 -2.91 12.17
N LYS A 95 22.45 -2.86 11.18
CA LYS A 95 23.26 -1.66 10.89
C LYS A 95 22.42 -0.53 10.23
N MET A 96 21.17 -0.80 9.91
CA MET A 96 20.27 0.14 9.24
C MET A 96 19.38 0.86 10.26
N THR A 97 19.81 2.06 10.68
CA THR A 97 19.15 2.86 11.73
C THR A 97 17.68 3.16 11.41
N ALA A 98 17.36 3.49 10.15
CA ALA A 98 15.98 3.79 9.74
C ALA A 98 15.07 2.57 9.90
N PHE A 99 15.55 1.37 9.54
CA PHE A 99 14.80 0.13 9.72
C PHE A 99 14.58 -0.20 11.20
N ASN A 100 15.60 -0.02 12.04
CA ASN A 100 15.47 -0.21 13.49
C ASN A 100 14.42 0.75 14.08
N ALA A 101 14.40 2.03 13.64
CA ALA A 101 13.40 2.99 14.07
C ALA A 101 11.99 2.60 13.62
N LEU A 102 11.80 2.13 12.38
CA LEU A 102 10.53 1.60 11.91
C LEU A 102 10.02 0.47 12.80
N LEU A 103 10.89 -0.51 13.11
CA LEU A 103 10.51 -1.65 13.94
C LEU A 103 10.11 -1.24 15.36
N GLN A 104 10.77 -0.24 15.92
CA GLN A 104 10.35 0.33 17.23
C GLN A 104 8.95 0.93 17.17
N VAL A 105 8.66 1.74 16.14
CA VAL A 105 7.32 2.33 15.94
C VAL A 105 6.26 1.24 15.77
N LYS A 106 6.55 0.21 14.96
CA LYS A 106 5.60 -0.90 14.75
C LYS A 106 5.41 -1.77 15.99
N SER A 107 6.48 -1.97 16.79
CA SER A 107 6.38 -2.67 18.08
C SER A 107 5.48 -1.92 19.06
N ALA A 108 5.66 -0.60 19.19
CA ALA A 108 4.81 0.22 20.04
C ALA A 108 3.34 0.20 19.60
N ALA A 109 3.08 0.29 18.28
CA ALA A 109 1.73 0.21 17.73
C ALA A 109 1.06 -1.16 17.95
N CYS A 110 1.82 -2.25 17.89
CA CYS A 110 1.31 -3.58 18.22
C CYS A 110 0.97 -3.68 19.73
N GLU A 111 1.83 -3.17 20.59
CA GLU A 111 1.62 -3.16 22.04
C GLU A 111 0.36 -2.37 22.42
N GLU A 112 0.16 -1.19 21.83
CA GLU A 112 -1.02 -0.34 22.05
C GLU A 112 -2.32 -1.04 21.62
N ARG A 113 -2.27 -1.82 20.54
CA ARG A 113 -3.43 -2.58 20.02
C ARG A 113 -3.57 -3.97 20.68
N GLY A 114 -2.72 -4.33 21.65
CA GLY A 114 -2.73 -5.64 22.31
C GLY A 114 -2.36 -6.81 21.37
N ILE A 115 -1.61 -6.54 20.31
CA ILE A 115 -1.14 -7.53 19.33
C ILE A 115 0.22 -8.08 19.79
N ALA A 116 0.34 -9.40 19.86
CA ALA A 116 1.62 -10.04 20.16
C ALA A 116 2.56 -9.98 18.94
N LEU A 117 3.68 -9.27 19.06
CA LEU A 117 4.71 -9.18 18.01
C LEU A 117 5.96 -9.98 18.41
N ASP A 118 6.29 -10.99 17.60
CA ASP A 118 7.53 -11.77 17.71
C ASP A 118 8.51 -11.35 16.60
N MET A 119 9.73 -10.96 16.96
CA MET A 119 10.75 -10.53 16.02
C MET A 119 12.01 -11.38 16.13
N ASP A 120 12.35 -12.11 15.05
CA ASP A 120 13.57 -12.92 14.92
C ASP A 120 14.49 -12.31 13.84
N ILE A 121 15.38 -11.42 14.26
CA ILE A 121 16.27 -10.69 13.35
C ILE A 121 17.68 -11.28 13.42
N ARG A 122 18.06 -12.04 12.38
CA ARG A 122 19.36 -12.73 12.26
C ARG A 122 20.28 -12.10 11.21
N SER A 123 19.88 -10.97 10.63
CA SER A 123 20.65 -10.24 9.62
C SER A 123 21.07 -8.88 10.14
N THR A 124 22.26 -8.45 9.79
CA THR A 124 22.71 -7.05 10.00
C THR A 124 22.24 -6.13 8.89
N LEU A 125 21.69 -6.66 7.80
CA LEU A 125 21.31 -5.97 6.56
C LEU A 125 22.48 -5.26 5.86
N GLU A 126 23.72 -5.70 6.14
CA GLU A 126 24.88 -5.14 5.48
C GLU A 126 24.96 -5.61 4.03
N GLY A 127 25.06 -4.64 3.10
CA GLY A 127 25.09 -4.94 1.68
C GLY A 127 23.73 -5.28 1.07
N LEU A 128 22.61 -4.96 1.76
CA LEU A 128 21.28 -4.98 1.16
C LEU A 128 21.21 -3.93 0.04
N PRO A 129 20.86 -4.29 -1.21
CA PRO A 129 20.85 -3.32 -2.32
C PRO A 129 19.67 -2.34 -2.28
N VAL A 130 18.69 -2.57 -1.41
CA VAL A 130 17.51 -1.72 -1.24
C VAL A 130 17.85 -0.54 -0.33
N PRO A 131 17.58 0.71 -0.75
CA PRO A 131 17.77 1.89 0.08
C PRO A 131 16.95 1.81 1.38
N PRO A 132 17.41 2.43 2.49
CA PRO A 132 16.71 2.36 3.78
C PRO A 132 15.26 2.81 3.74
N TRP A 133 14.93 3.87 3.00
CA TRP A 133 13.55 4.38 2.90
C TRP A 133 12.62 3.44 2.13
N GLU A 134 13.15 2.79 1.07
CA GLU A 134 12.37 1.79 0.30
C GLU A 134 12.09 0.55 1.14
N LEU A 135 13.09 0.07 1.88
CA LEU A 135 12.91 -1.03 2.82
C LEU A 135 11.85 -0.68 3.88
N CYS A 136 11.91 0.54 4.43
CA CYS A 136 10.92 1.01 5.39
C CYS A 136 9.52 1.08 4.77
N CYS A 137 9.40 1.48 3.51
CA CYS A 137 8.13 1.48 2.79
C CYS A 137 7.60 0.05 2.60
N ILE A 138 8.44 -0.88 2.15
CA ILE A 138 8.09 -2.29 1.94
C ILE A 138 7.60 -2.94 3.23
N ILE A 139 8.45 -2.92 4.26
CA ILE A 139 8.16 -3.60 5.53
C ILE A 139 7.05 -2.89 6.30
N GLY A 140 6.99 -1.55 6.24
CA GLY A 140 5.91 -0.76 6.82
C GLY A 140 4.54 -1.17 6.29
N ASN A 141 4.37 -1.26 4.97
CA ASN A 141 3.13 -1.69 4.34
C ASN A 141 2.73 -3.13 4.73
N LEU A 142 3.70 -4.06 4.78
CA LEU A 142 3.42 -5.43 5.15
C LEU A 142 3.04 -5.58 6.63
N MET A 143 3.71 -4.84 7.52
CA MET A 143 3.38 -4.81 8.94
C MET A 143 2.01 -4.17 9.20
N ASP A 144 1.66 -3.08 8.49
CA ASP A 144 0.34 -2.47 8.59
C ASP A 144 -0.75 -3.44 8.14
N ASN A 145 -0.56 -4.13 7.01
CA ASN A 145 -1.48 -5.16 6.55
C ASN A 145 -1.65 -6.29 7.57
N ALA A 146 -0.56 -6.71 8.22
CA ALA A 146 -0.61 -7.76 9.24
C ALA A 146 -1.33 -7.27 10.51
N MET A 147 -1.08 -6.04 10.98
CA MET A 147 -1.76 -5.45 12.15
C MET A 147 -3.26 -5.34 11.90
N ASP A 148 -3.64 -4.84 10.74
CA ASP A 148 -5.05 -4.71 10.37
C ASP A 148 -5.75 -6.08 10.25
N ALA A 149 -5.05 -7.12 9.78
CA ALA A 149 -5.62 -8.47 9.65
C ALA A 149 -5.92 -9.12 11.01
N VAL A 150 -5.26 -8.68 12.08
CA VAL A 150 -5.42 -9.24 13.43
C VAL A 150 -6.13 -8.32 14.41
N GLU A 151 -6.57 -7.12 13.98
CA GLU A 151 -7.16 -6.09 14.85
C GLU A 151 -8.33 -6.61 15.69
N ASP A 152 -9.22 -7.39 15.08
CA ASP A 152 -10.42 -7.96 15.74
C ASP A 152 -10.23 -9.43 16.14
N VAL A 153 -8.99 -9.97 16.08
CA VAL A 153 -8.73 -11.39 16.37
C VAL A 153 -8.28 -11.55 17.81
N PRO A 154 -9.05 -12.28 18.66
CA PRO A 154 -8.60 -12.60 20.01
C PRO A 154 -7.26 -13.36 19.99
N GLY A 155 -6.24 -12.79 20.66
CA GLY A 155 -4.89 -13.33 20.62
C GLY A 155 -4.19 -13.10 19.28
N GLY A 156 -4.47 -11.97 18.64
CA GLY A 156 -3.80 -11.53 17.42
C GLY A 156 -2.29 -11.58 17.57
N ARG A 157 -1.62 -12.20 16.61
CA ARG A 157 -0.17 -12.42 16.63
C ARG A 157 0.43 -12.12 15.28
N ILE A 158 1.56 -11.43 15.31
CA ILE A 158 2.38 -11.14 14.14
C ILE A 158 3.79 -11.65 14.42
N ARG A 159 4.44 -12.23 13.42
CA ARG A 159 5.85 -12.59 13.47
C ARG A 159 6.59 -11.97 12.31
N LEU A 160 7.74 -11.35 12.60
CA LEU A 160 8.70 -10.86 11.62
C LEU A 160 10.00 -11.64 11.76
N ALA A 161 10.42 -12.34 10.73
CA ALA A 161 11.74 -12.96 10.66
C ALA A 161 12.57 -12.30 9.56
N VAL A 162 13.82 -11.95 9.87
CA VAL A 162 14.77 -11.37 8.93
C VAL A 162 16.02 -12.21 8.91
N THR A 163 16.33 -12.78 7.76
CA THR A 163 17.48 -13.66 7.56
C THR A 163 18.30 -13.22 6.34
N GLU A 164 19.56 -13.62 6.31
CA GLU A 164 20.44 -13.46 5.15
C GLU A 164 21.25 -14.71 4.89
N ASP A 165 21.53 -14.97 3.63
CA ASP A 165 22.41 -16.03 3.19
C ASP A 165 23.31 -15.55 2.02
N LEU A 166 24.01 -16.48 1.38
CA LEU A 166 24.86 -16.17 0.22
C LEU A 166 24.07 -15.71 -1.02
N ARG A 167 22.77 -16.01 -1.09
CA ARG A 167 21.91 -15.65 -2.21
C ARG A 167 21.29 -14.28 -2.04
N GLY A 168 21.00 -13.88 -0.79
CA GLY A 168 20.36 -12.59 -0.51
C GLY A 168 19.77 -12.49 0.88
N PHE A 169 18.77 -11.65 0.96
CA PHE A 169 18.04 -11.30 2.17
C PHE A 169 16.60 -11.77 2.07
N ALA A 170 16.06 -12.28 3.17
CA ALA A 170 14.68 -12.71 3.26
C ALA A 170 14.00 -12.06 4.47
N PHE A 171 12.79 -11.52 4.23
CA PHE A 171 11.91 -10.96 5.25
C PHE A 171 10.61 -11.76 5.21
N VAL A 172 10.25 -12.38 6.31
CA VAL A 172 9.03 -13.18 6.44
C VAL A 172 8.14 -12.53 7.46
N ILE A 173 6.96 -12.10 7.03
CA ILE A 173 5.94 -11.54 7.91
C ILE A 173 4.76 -12.51 7.92
N SER A 174 4.43 -13.05 9.08
CA SER A 174 3.24 -13.89 9.25
C SER A 174 2.29 -13.32 10.29
N ASN A 175 1.00 -13.60 10.11
CA ASN A 175 -0.04 -13.24 11.05
C ASN A 175 -1.14 -14.32 11.11
N ASN A 176 -1.80 -14.42 12.27
CA ASN A 176 -2.92 -15.35 12.50
C ASN A 176 -4.31 -14.71 12.28
N GLY A 177 -4.36 -13.67 11.44
CA GLY A 177 -5.60 -13.00 11.07
C GLY A 177 -6.50 -13.81 10.13
N ALA A 178 -7.61 -13.21 9.71
CA ALA A 178 -8.51 -13.83 8.77
C ALA A 178 -7.80 -14.23 7.47
N PRO A 179 -8.05 -15.43 6.93
CA PRO A 179 -7.42 -15.87 5.70
C PRO A 179 -7.87 -15.01 4.51
N ILE A 180 -6.94 -14.77 3.59
CA ILE A 180 -7.23 -14.02 2.37
C ILE A 180 -8.11 -14.89 1.46
N PRO A 181 -9.27 -14.40 0.99
CA PRO A 181 -10.14 -15.12 0.05
C PRO A 181 -9.38 -15.56 -1.21
N GLU A 182 -9.68 -16.77 -1.69
CA GLU A 182 -8.95 -17.37 -2.82
C GLU A 182 -9.05 -16.52 -4.10
N GLU A 183 -10.21 -15.92 -4.32
CA GLU A 183 -10.49 -15.07 -5.48
C GLU A 183 -9.63 -13.79 -5.50
N LEU A 184 -9.13 -13.36 -4.34
CA LEU A 184 -8.32 -12.16 -4.21
C LEU A 184 -6.81 -12.43 -4.29
N ARG A 185 -6.37 -13.68 -4.08
CA ARG A 185 -4.94 -14.00 -3.97
C ARG A 185 -4.14 -13.65 -5.22
N GLU A 186 -4.68 -13.93 -6.40
CA GLU A 186 -4.03 -13.63 -7.68
C GLU A 186 -3.97 -12.12 -7.95
N ARG A 187 -4.98 -11.38 -7.47
CA ARG A 187 -5.15 -9.96 -7.73
C ARG A 187 -4.65 -9.06 -6.59
N LEU A 188 -4.23 -9.64 -5.49
CA LEU A 188 -3.86 -8.90 -4.27
C LEU A 188 -2.77 -7.84 -4.48
N PHE A 189 -1.91 -8.06 -5.48
CA PHE A 189 -0.84 -7.14 -5.85
C PHE A 189 -1.23 -6.16 -6.96
N GLU A 190 -2.47 -6.17 -7.44
CA GLU A 190 -2.99 -5.18 -8.39
C GLU A 190 -3.35 -3.89 -7.65
N PRO A 191 -3.12 -2.70 -8.26
CA PRO A 191 -3.51 -1.44 -7.65
C PRO A 191 -5.02 -1.37 -7.36
N GLY A 192 -5.38 -0.92 -6.16
CA GLY A 192 -6.78 -0.71 -5.78
C GLY A 192 -7.53 -1.97 -5.32
N VAL A 193 -6.88 -3.14 -5.27
CA VAL A 193 -7.48 -4.36 -4.72
C VAL A 193 -7.33 -4.34 -3.19
N SER A 194 -8.45 -4.33 -2.49
CA SER A 194 -8.51 -4.33 -1.01
C SER A 194 -9.77 -5.02 -0.52
N THR A 195 -9.67 -5.68 0.62
CA THR A 195 -10.83 -6.19 1.36
C THR A 195 -11.49 -5.12 2.25
N LYS A 196 -10.93 -3.89 2.33
CA LYS A 196 -11.27 -2.86 3.31
C LYS A 196 -12.04 -1.65 2.75
N GLY A 197 -12.52 -1.72 1.48
CA GLY A 197 -13.30 -0.64 0.85
C GLY A 197 -12.45 0.41 0.12
N ASP A 198 -13.13 1.46 -0.37
CA ASP A 198 -12.56 2.50 -1.23
C ASP A 198 -11.46 3.32 -0.51
N GLY A 199 -10.32 3.47 -1.16
CA GLY A 199 -9.16 4.22 -0.65
C GLY A 199 -8.03 3.35 -0.09
N HIS A 200 -8.22 2.04 0.05
CA HIS A 200 -7.21 1.06 0.44
C HIS A 200 -6.82 0.20 -0.76
N GLY A 201 -5.67 -0.48 -0.72
CA GLY A 201 -5.26 -1.44 -1.78
C GLY A 201 -4.08 -0.99 -2.63
N LEU A 202 -3.38 0.09 -2.26
CA LEU A 202 -2.16 0.50 -2.95
C LEU A 202 -0.88 -0.09 -2.32
N GLY A 203 -0.90 -0.47 -1.04
CA GLY A 203 0.30 -0.88 -0.30
C GLY A 203 1.03 -2.06 -0.92
N LEU A 204 0.33 -3.15 -1.24
CA LEU A 204 0.95 -4.36 -1.80
C LEU A 204 1.40 -4.18 -3.27
N SER A 205 0.73 -3.36 -4.05
CA SER A 205 1.16 -3.01 -5.40
C SER A 205 2.44 -2.16 -5.39
N ILE A 206 2.55 -1.22 -4.44
CA ILE A 206 3.78 -0.45 -4.19
C ILE A 206 4.91 -1.40 -3.77
N VAL A 207 4.68 -2.29 -2.82
CA VAL A 207 5.69 -3.28 -2.38
C VAL A 207 6.22 -4.07 -3.56
N ARG A 208 5.33 -4.61 -4.42
CA ARG A 208 5.75 -5.42 -5.58
C ARG A 208 6.53 -4.60 -6.60
N SER A 209 6.09 -3.38 -6.92
CA SER A 209 6.79 -2.50 -7.87
C SER A 209 8.16 -2.08 -7.35
N THR A 210 8.26 -1.67 -6.09
CA THR A 210 9.53 -1.29 -5.48
C THR A 210 10.51 -2.45 -5.43
N LEU A 211 10.06 -3.66 -5.03
CA LEU A 211 10.92 -4.85 -5.02
C LEU A 211 11.46 -5.20 -6.41
N ALA A 212 10.64 -5.07 -7.45
CA ALA A 212 11.06 -5.36 -8.82
C ALA A 212 12.22 -4.48 -9.30
N GLU A 213 12.32 -3.23 -8.84
CA GLU A 213 13.43 -2.31 -9.15
C GLU A 213 14.79 -2.82 -8.62
N PHE A 214 14.76 -3.63 -7.55
CA PHE A 214 15.95 -4.23 -6.92
C PHE A 214 16.11 -5.71 -7.22
N GLY A 215 15.36 -6.25 -8.19
CA GLY A 215 15.38 -7.68 -8.53
C GLY A 215 14.80 -8.57 -7.42
N GLY A 216 14.10 -7.99 -6.47
CA GLY A 216 13.44 -8.69 -5.37
C GLY A 216 12.08 -9.27 -5.79
N THR A 217 11.57 -10.17 -4.96
CA THR A 217 10.25 -10.78 -5.15
C THR A 217 9.46 -10.80 -3.85
N ILE A 218 8.14 -10.89 -4.00
CA ILE A 218 7.22 -11.12 -2.89
C ILE A 218 6.33 -12.30 -3.22
N SER A 219 6.15 -13.21 -2.27
CA SER A 219 5.21 -14.33 -2.35
C SER A 219 4.25 -14.32 -1.18
N LEU A 220 3.10 -14.96 -1.37
CA LEU A 220 2.04 -15.14 -0.39
C LEU A 220 1.78 -16.63 -0.21
N GLU A 221 1.80 -17.09 1.02
CA GLU A 221 1.29 -18.40 1.43
C GLU A 221 0.12 -18.19 2.40
N THR A 222 -0.92 -18.98 2.22
CA THR A 222 -2.13 -18.91 3.06
C THR A 222 -2.42 -20.30 3.61
N GLY A 223 -2.64 -20.37 4.91
CA GLY A 223 -2.93 -21.60 5.64
C GLY A 223 -3.54 -21.22 7.00
N PRO A 224 -3.07 -21.83 8.09
CA PRO A 224 -3.43 -21.41 9.45
C PRO A 224 -2.99 -19.97 9.76
N GLU A 225 -1.95 -19.51 9.09
CA GLU A 225 -1.45 -18.14 9.11
C GLU A 225 -1.34 -17.62 7.68
N THR A 226 -1.44 -16.31 7.52
CA THR A 226 -1.08 -15.62 6.28
C THR A 226 0.41 -15.27 6.36
N VAL A 227 1.18 -15.66 5.35
CA VAL A 227 2.64 -15.47 5.32
C VAL A 227 3.04 -14.74 4.06
N PHE A 228 3.61 -13.55 4.21
CA PHE A 228 4.30 -12.82 3.14
C PHE A 228 5.80 -13.07 3.24
N THR A 229 6.40 -13.52 2.15
CA THR A 229 7.86 -13.69 2.04
C THR A 229 8.40 -12.73 0.99
N VAL A 230 9.26 -11.83 1.42
CA VAL A 230 10.02 -10.91 0.58
C VAL A 230 11.43 -11.44 0.45
N THR A 231 11.95 -11.54 -0.78
CA THR A 231 13.35 -11.88 -1.03
C THR A 231 14.02 -10.80 -1.86
N VAL A 232 15.24 -10.44 -1.49
CA VAL A 232 16.08 -9.49 -2.21
C VAL A 232 17.43 -10.14 -2.48
N PRO A 233 17.84 -10.32 -3.76
CA PRO A 233 19.12 -10.93 -4.06
C PRO A 233 20.28 -10.01 -3.62
N ARG A 234 21.41 -10.60 -3.22
CA ARG A 234 22.64 -9.83 -3.16
C ARG A 234 23.02 -9.43 -4.58
N GLU A 235 23.47 -8.19 -4.78
CA GLU A 235 24.02 -7.80 -6.09
C GLU A 235 25.09 -8.84 -6.47
N SER A 236 24.80 -9.66 -7.47
CA SER A 236 25.86 -10.40 -8.15
C SER A 236 26.72 -9.36 -8.88
N ALA A 237 28.01 -9.35 -8.61
CA ALA A 237 28.97 -8.48 -9.29
C ALA A 237 28.87 -8.70 -10.83
N GLY A 238 28.01 -7.93 -11.51
CA GLY A 238 27.81 -8.09 -12.94
C GLY A 238 26.61 -7.43 -13.59
N MET A 239 25.67 -6.85 -12.85
CA MET A 239 24.61 -6.06 -13.51
C MET A 239 25.02 -4.57 -13.56
N PRO A 240 25.08 -3.97 -14.76
CA PRO A 240 25.36 -2.53 -14.87
C PRO A 240 24.19 -1.77 -14.22
N LYS A 241 24.53 -0.89 -13.27
CA LYS A 241 23.59 0.09 -12.71
C LYS A 241 22.89 0.83 -13.84
N PRO A 242 21.56 0.96 -13.87
CA PRO A 242 20.92 1.87 -14.80
C PRO A 242 21.50 3.27 -14.57
N ALA A 243 21.95 3.90 -15.65
CA ALA A 243 22.50 5.24 -15.60
C ALA A 243 21.46 6.19 -14.98
N PRO A 244 21.84 7.13 -14.10
CA PRO A 244 20.92 8.14 -13.62
C PRO A 244 20.44 8.94 -14.82
N ASP A 245 19.11 8.91 -15.05
CA ASP A 245 18.49 9.77 -16.06
C ASP A 245 18.84 11.21 -15.72
N GLY A 246 19.72 11.77 -16.55
CA GLY A 246 20.04 13.18 -16.52
C GLY A 246 18.84 13.99 -17.00
N ARG A 247 18.19 14.66 -16.08
CA ARG A 247 17.46 15.92 -16.30
C ARG A 247 17.36 16.70 -15.01
#